data_b18bf4d69a1e13c72df7995d7ad59f17
#
_entry.id   b18bf4d69a1e13c72df7995d7ad59f17
#
_cell.length_a   1.000
_cell.length_b   1.000
_cell.length_c   1.000
_cell.angle_alpha   90.00
_cell.angle_beta   90.00
_cell.angle_gamma   90.00
#
_symmetry.space_group_name_H-M   'P 1'
#
loop_
_entity.id
_entity.type
_entity.pdbx_description
1 polymer ?
#
loop_
_entity_poly.entity_id
_entity_poly.type
_entity_poly.pdbx_seq_one_letter_code
_entity_poly.pdbx_strand_id
1 'polypeptide(L)'
;RDQRWKRIVKMGLLQGKPALSPRGVVPESLFEDETHPLPAWDSLTKEQQTDLARRMAIYAAMIDIMDTNIGRVFDTLQKNGELDNTFIMFMSDNGACAEWHEFGFDKQTGTEYHTHVGAELDQMGLPGTYHHYGTGWANVCCTPFTLYKHYAHEGGISTPCIIQWGKQIKHKGSIDHQPA
;
A
#
# COMPACT_ATOMS: atom_id res chain seq x y z
N ARG A 1 -11.86 -4.19 -1.29
CA ARG A 1 -11.07 -5.07 -2.16
C ARG A 1 -11.76 -5.31 -3.50
N ASP A 2 -13.03 -5.67 -3.57
CA ASP A 2 -13.76 -5.97 -4.82
C ASP A 2 -13.72 -4.82 -5.83
N GLN A 3 -13.97 -3.59 -5.40
CA GLN A 3 -13.92 -2.42 -6.28
C GLN A 3 -12.51 -2.19 -6.84
N ARG A 4 -11.49 -2.33 -5.99
CA ARG A 4 -10.08 -2.22 -6.39
C ARG A 4 -9.71 -3.32 -7.40
N TRP A 5 -10.08 -4.57 -7.14
CA TRP A 5 -9.86 -5.68 -8.05
C TRP A 5 -10.51 -5.45 -9.42
N LYS A 6 -11.80 -5.08 -9.44
CA LYS A 6 -12.51 -4.75 -10.69
C LYS A 6 -11.80 -3.65 -11.48
N ARG A 7 -11.29 -2.63 -10.79
CA ARG A 7 -10.54 -1.53 -11.42
C ARG A 7 -9.21 -1.99 -12.00
N ILE A 8 -8.42 -2.76 -11.26
CA ILE A 8 -7.13 -3.33 -11.69
C ILE A 8 -7.32 -4.20 -12.94
N VAL A 9 -8.32 -5.08 -12.93
CA VAL A 9 -8.68 -5.94 -14.07
C VAL A 9 -9.10 -5.08 -15.28
N LYS A 10 -9.93 -4.06 -15.08
CA LYS A 10 -10.36 -3.15 -16.15
C LYS A 10 -9.20 -2.38 -16.77
N MET A 11 -8.21 -2.03 -15.97
CA MET A 11 -7.00 -1.31 -16.43
C MET A 11 -5.99 -2.24 -17.13
N GLY A 12 -6.18 -3.55 -17.12
CA GLY A 12 -5.25 -4.52 -17.72
C GLY A 12 -3.92 -4.64 -16.96
N LEU A 13 -3.88 -4.27 -15.67
CA LEU A 13 -2.65 -4.29 -14.88
C LEU A 13 -2.21 -5.69 -14.46
N LEU A 14 -3.02 -6.71 -14.73
CA LEU A 14 -2.70 -8.10 -14.41
C LEU A 14 -2.98 -8.98 -15.62
N GLN A 15 -2.16 -10.00 -15.79
CA GLN A 15 -2.36 -11.00 -16.84
C GLN A 15 -3.61 -11.85 -16.51
N GLY A 16 -4.52 -11.95 -17.45
CA GLY A 16 -5.77 -12.66 -17.28
C GLY A 16 -6.72 -11.96 -16.28
N LYS A 17 -7.52 -12.76 -15.59
CA LYS A 17 -8.42 -12.31 -14.52
C LYS A 17 -8.16 -13.14 -13.27
N PRO A 18 -7.08 -12.87 -12.54
CA PRO A 18 -6.81 -13.66 -11.33
C PRO A 18 -7.96 -13.54 -10.36
N ALA A 19 -8.31 -14.63 -9.70
CA ALA A 19 -9.31 -14.63 -8.68
C ALA A 19 -8.90 -13.70 -7.53
N LEU A 20 -9.87 -12.99 -6.95
CA LEU A 20 -9.61 -12.26 -5.71
C LEU A 20 -9.32 -13.28 -4.61
N SER A 21 -8.17 -13.13 -3.97
CA SER A 21 -7.79 -13.99 -2.85
C SER A 21 -8.81 -13.89 -1.70
N PRO A 22 -8.94 -14.91 -0.86
CA PRO A 22 -9.73 -14.83 0.37
C PRO A 22 -9.33 -13.63 1.23
N ARG A 23 -10.16 -13.30 2.21
CA ARG A 23 -9.80 -12.32 3.23
C ARG A 23 -8.54 -12.81 3.94
N GLY A 24 -7.60 -11.91 4.17
CA GLY A 24 -6.34 -12.22 4.85
C GLY A 24 -6.55 -12.60 6.31
N VAL A 25 -5.48 -13.02 6.93
CA VAL A 25 -5.41 -13.34 8.36
C VAL A 25 -4.53 -12.31 9.06
N VAL A 26 -4.70 -12.19 10.37
CA VAL A 26 -3.81 -11.41 11.24
C VAL A 26 -2.84 -12.37 11.88
N PRO A 27 -1.53 -12.21 11.74
CA PRO A 27 -0.57 -12.97 12.51
C PRO A 27 -0.59 -12.48 13.97
N GLU A 28 -0.54 -13.38 14.92
CA GLU A 28 -0.48 -13.01 16.33
C GLU A 28 0.92 -12.55 16.74
N SER A 29 1.94 -13.11 16.10
CA SER A 29 3.32 -12.62 16.21
C SER A 29 4.13 -12.94 14.96
N LEU A 30 5.37 -12.40 14.87
CA LEU A 30 6.35 -12.73 13.84
C LEU A 30 6.81 -14.19 13.86
N PHE A 31 6.71 -14.84 14.99
CA PHE A 31 7.38 -16.11 15.28
C PHE A 31 6.39 -17.22 15.63
N GLU A 32 5.10 -16.94 15.62
CA GLU A 32 4.05 -17.90 15.93
C GLU A 32 3.23 -18.19 14.69
N ASP A 33 2.94 -19.46 14.44
CA ASP A 33 2.08 -19.91 13.34
C ASP A 33 0.59 -19.60 13.60
N GLU A 34 0.28 -19.04 14.77
CA GLU A 34 -1.08 -18.69 15.15
C GLU A 34 -1.55 -17.45 14.39
N THR A 35 -2.69 -17.59 13.75
CA THR A 35 -3.35 -16.52 13.01
C THR A 35 -4.84 -16.53 13.32
N HIS A 36 -5.45 -15.37 13.27
CA HIS A 36 -6.92 -15.26 13.31
C HIS A 36 -7.45 -14.53 12.07
N PRO A 37 -8.71 -14.79 11.65
CA PRO A 37 -9.28 -14.12 10.48
C PRO A 37 -9.38 -12.61 10.70
N LEU A 38 -9.04 -11.82 9.67
CA LEU A 38 -9.35 -10.40 9.67
C LEU A 38 -10.85 -10.16 9.88
N PRO A 39 -11.26 -9.26 10.79
CA PRO A 39 -12.65 -8.92 10.97
C PRO A 39 -13.25 -8.33 9.68
N ALA A 40 -14.53 -8.56 9.48
CA ALA A 40 -15.24 -7.93 8.38
C ALA A 40 -15.40 -6.43 8.66
N TRP A 41 -15.25 -5.57 7.64
CA TRP A 41 -15.45 -4.13 7.79
C TRP A 41 -16.80 -3.78 8.44
N ASP A 42 -17.86 -4.47 8.02
CA ASP A 42 -19.22 -4.24 8.50
C ASP A 42 -19.48 -4.80 9.92
N SER A 43 -18.53 -5.56 10.48
CA SER A 43 -18.58 -6.01 11.88
C SER A 43 -17.91 -5.04 12.85
N LEU A 44 -17.21 -4.04 12.34
CA LEU A 44 -16.54 -3.02 13.14
C LEU A 44 -17.52 -1.96 13.62
N THR A 45 -17.25 -1.35 14.77
CA THR A 45 -18.03 -0.20 15.24
C THR A 45 -17.85 1.00 14.30
N LYS A 46 -18.74 1.96 14.38
CA LYS A 46 -18.67 3.17 13.56
C LYS A 46 -17.41 3.98 13.86
N GLU A 47 -17.03 4.04 15.13
CA GLU A 47 -15.82 4.69 15.60
C GLU A 47 -14.57 4.03 15.01
N GLN A 48 -14.47 2.70 15.08
CA GLN A 48 -13.37 1.93 14.47
C GLN A 48 -13.29 2.16 12.96
N GLN A 49 -14.43 2.12 12.26
CA GLN A 49 -14.46 2.40 10.83
C GLN A 49 -13.94 3.79 10.50
N THR A 50 -14.30 4.80 11.32
CA THR A 50 -13.89 6.18 11.11
C THR A 50 -12.38 6.36 11.37
N ASP A 51 -11.86 5.83 12.46
CA ASP A 51 -10.44 5.83 12.79
C ASP A 51 -9.61 5.14 11.68
N LEU A 52 -9.99 3.94 11.30
CA LEU A 52 -9.28 3.18 10.26
C LEU A 52 -9.34 3.88 8.89
N ALA A 53 -10.45 4.50 8.54
CA ALA A 53 -10.56 5.30 7.33
C ALA A 53 -9.62 6.52 7.38
N ARG A 54 -9.48 7.17 8.54
CA ARG A 54 -8.55 8.29 8.75
C ARG A 54 -7.11 7.84 8.60
N ARG A 55 -6.70 6.68 9.17
CA ARG A 55 -5.36 6.10 8.99
C ARG A 55 -5.03 5.88 7.52
N MET A 56 -5.96 5.32 6.77
CA MET A 56 -5.77 5.11 5.33
C MET A 56 -5.71 6.42 4.54
N ALA A 57 -6.47 7.44 4.94
CA ALA A 57 -6.40 8.76 4.33
C ALA A 57 -5.05 9.43 4.55
N ILE A 58 -4.47 9.31 5.75
CA ILE A 58 -3.11 9.81 6.06
C ILE A 58 -2.07 9.08 5.19
N TYR A 59 -2.14 7.77 5.08
CA TYR A 59 -1.26 7.00 4.21
C TYR A 59 -1.37 7.43 2.74
N ALA A 60 -2.58 7.62 2.24
CA ALA A 60 -2.81 8.10 0.89
C ALA A 60 -2.24 9.52 0.67
N ALA A 61 -2.38 10.41 1.65
CA ALA A 61 -1.79 11.75 1.60
C ALA A 61 -0.25 11.71 1.56
N MET A 62 0.38 10.79 2.29
CA MET A 62 1.85 10.62 2.21
C MET A 62 2.29 10.17 0.80
N ILE A 63 1.53 9.29 0.16
CA ILE A 63 1.80 8.86 -1.23
C ILE A 63 1.65 10.04 -2.20
N ASP A 64 0.61 10.86 -2.04
CA ASP A 64 0.38 12.05 -2.86
C ASP A 64 1.52 13.07 -2.74
N ILE A 65 1.99 13.31 -1.52
CA ILE A 65 3.16 14.17 -1.26
C ILE A 65 4.43 13.57 -1.88
N MET A 66 4.64 12.26 -1.76
CA MET A 66 5.78 11.57 -2.37
C MET A 66 5.74 11.72 -3.90
N ASP A 67 4.61 11.48 -4.54
CA ASP A 67 4.43 11.63 -5.98
C ASP A 67 4.72 13.06 -6.45
N THR A 68 4.20 14.06 -5.73
CA THR A 68 4.50 15.48 -5.97
C THR A 68 6.01 15.77 -5.91
N ASN A 69 6.73 15.23 -4.94
CA ASN A 69 8.17 15.44 -4.81
C ASN A 69 8.97 14.70 -5.89
N ILE A 70 8.53 13.52 -6.31
CA ILE A 70 9.11 12.80 -7.47
C ILE A 70 8.94 13.67 -8.73
N GLY A 71 7.78 14.28 -8.93
CA GLY A 71 7.54 15.24 -10.01
C GLY A 71 8.54 16.39 -10.02
N ARG A 72 8.87 16.96 -8.85
CA ARG A 72 9.88 18.03 -8.74
C ARG A 72 11.29 17.58 -9.15
N VAL A 73 11.64 16.31 -8.89
CA VAL A 73 12.90 15.72 -9.37
C VAL A 73 12.89 15.63 -10.90
N PHE A 74 11.78 15.17 -11.49
CA PHE A 74 11.63 15.10 -12.95
C PHE A 74 11.69 16.46 -13.62
N ASP A 75 11.06 17.48 -13.03
CA ASP A 75 11.14 18.86 -13.50
C ASP A 75 12.59 19.37 -13.51
N THR A 76 13.37 19.01 -12.50
CA THR A 76 14.79 19.39 -12.40
C THR A 76 15.61 18.70 -13.50
N LEU A 77 15.41 17.40 -13.70
CA LEU A 77 16.07 16.65 -14.79
C LEU A 77 15.69 17.23 -16.17
N GLN A 78 14.43 17.57 -16.35
CA GLN A 78 13.96 18.18 -17.59
C GLN A 78 14.60 19.56 -17.85
N LYS A 79 14.66 20.43 -16.83
CA LYS A 79 15.31 21.76 -16.95
C LYS A 79 16.77 21.68 -17.28
N ASN A 80 17.45 20.65 -16.78
CA ASN A 80 18.87 20.40 -17.06
C ASN A 80 19.12 19.67 -18.39
N GLY A 81 18.07 19.28 -19.11
CA GLY A 81 18.19 18.49 -20.35
C GLY A 81 18.60 17.04 -20.17
N GLU A 82 18.53 16.51 -18.93
CA GLU A 82 19.03 15.18 -18.57
C GLU A 82 17.93 14.12 -18.53
N LEU A 83 16.64 14.49 -18.55
CA LEU A 83 15.54 13.53 -18.36
C LEU A 83 15.55 12.40 -19.39
N ASP A 84 15.80 12.72 -20.67
CA ASP A 84 15.85 11.72 -21.75
C ASP A 84 17.06 10.78 -21.65
N ASN A 85 18.10 11.17 -20.94
CA ASN A 85 19.31 10.38 -20.71
C ASN A 85 19.36 9.73 -19.31
N THR A 86 18.29 9.86 -18.54
CA THR A 86 18.19 9.28 -17.20
C THR A 86 17.34 8.01 -17.23
N PHE A 87 17.92 6.91 -16.72
CA PHE A 87 17.16 5.69 -16.42
C PHE A 87 16.43 5.88 -15.09
N ILE A 88 15.10 5.77 -15.15
CA ILE A 88 14.23 5.92 -13.96
C ILE A 88 13.55 4.59 -13.70
N MET A 89 13.69 4.10 -12.47
CA MET A 89 13.00 2.91 -11.99
C MET A 89 12.31 3.25 -10.67
N PHE A 90 11.01 2.99 -10.61
CA PHE A 90 10.21 3.14 -9.38
C PHE A 90 9.55 1.81 -9.05
N MET A 91 9.79 1.33 -7.85
CA MET A 91 9.26 0.05 -7.36
C MET A 91 9.10 0.07 -5.84
N SER A 92 8.31 -0.84 -5.31
CA SER A 92 8.33 -1.18 -3.88
C SER A 92 9.20 -2.42 -3.67
N ASP A 93 9.95 -2.47 -2.59
CA ASP A 93 10.84 -3.59 -2.24
C ASP A 93 10.08 -4.83 -1.74
N ASN A 94 8.85 -4.65 -1.29
CA ASN A 94 7.95 -5.70 -0.81
C ASN A 94 6.49 -5.28 -0.89
N GLY A 95 5.61 -6.19 -0.58
CA GLY A 95 4.19 -5.89 -0.42
C GLY A 95 3.90 -4.97 0.75
N ALA A 96 2.64 -4.58 0.91
CA ALA A 96 2.21 -3.64 1.94
C ALA A 96 2.54 -4.12 3.35
N CYS A 97 2.91 -3.19 4.23
CA CYS A 97 3.32 -3.46 5.60
C CYS A 97 2.11 -3.62 6.51
N ALA A 98 2.00 -4.73 7.22
CA ALA A 98 0.91 -5.03 8.14
C ALA A 98 1.25 -4.77 9.62
N GLU A 99 2.54 -4.94 9.97
CA GLU A 99 3.12 -4.73 11.31
C GLU A 99 2.24 -5.23 12.46
N TRP A 100 1.86 -6.49 12.41
CA TRP A 100 1.37 -7.34 13.50
C TRP A 100 0.09 -6.90 14.25
N HIS A 101 -0.67 -5.94 13.80
CA HIS A 101 -1.91 -5.57 14.45
C HIS A 101 -3.04 -5.40 13.44
N GLU A 102 -4.22 -5.93 13.76
CA GLU A 102 -5.36 -5.90 12.83
C GLU A 102 -5.78 -4.48 12.46
N PHE A 103 -5.72 -3.53 13.42
CA PHE A 103 -6.13 -2.14 13.25
C PHE A 103 -4.96 -1.15 13.18
N GLY A 104 -3.72 -1.62 13.28
CA GLY A 104 -2.54 -0.77 13.36
C GLY A 104 -2.17 -0.37 14.79
N PHE A 105 -1.32 0.64 14.94
CA PHE A 105 -0.83 1.15 16.22
C PHE A 105 -0.43 2.62 16.11
N ASP A 106 -0.19 3.27 17.25
CA ASP A 106 -0.05 4.73 17.34
C ASP A 106 1.29 5.20 17.92
N LYS A 107 2.30 4.33 17.96
CA LYS A 107 3.66 4.66 18.40
C LYS A 107 4.68 4.09 17.43
N GLN A 108 5.79 4.80 17.25
CA GLN A 108 6.88 4.36 16.38
C GLN A 108 7.50 3.02 16.81
N THR A 109 7.46 2.69 18.08
CA THR A 109 7.99 1.47 18.68
C THR A 109 6.98 0.81 19.59
N GLY A 110 5.86 0.39 19.08
CA GLY A 110 4.84 -0.24 19.92
C GLY A 110 3.77 -0.92 19.09
N THR A 111 2.94 -1.68 19.77
CA THR A 111 1.80 -2.40 19.18
C THR A 111 0.47 -1.92 19.78
N GLU A 112 0.50 -0.83 20.54
CA GLU A 112 -0.71 -0.31 21.17
C GLU A 112 -1.60 0.38 20.13
N TYR A 113 -2.81 -0.12 19.98
CA TYR A 113 -3.85 0.47 19.18
C TYR A 113 -4.81 1.29 20.04
N HIS A 114 -5.16 2.46 19.54
CA HIS A 114 -6.20 3.31 20.12
C HIS A 114 -7.21 3.70 19.03
N THR A 115 -8.50 3.60 19.35
CA THR A 115 -9.57 4.11 18.47
C THR A 115 -9.77 5.60 18.75
N HIS A 116 -9.34 6.47 17.84
CA HIS A 116 -9.51 7.91 17.97
C HIS A 116 -10.95 8.32 17.68
N VAL A 117 -11.49 9.22 18.50
CA VAL A 117 -12.85 9.72 18.36
C VAL A 117 -12.92 11.24 18.58
N GLY A 118 -13.92 11.89 18.00
CA GLY A 118 -14.13 13.32 18.18
C GLY A 118 -12.90 14.16 17.80
N ALA A 119 -12.46 15.05 18.68
CA ALA A 119 -11.33 15.93 18.46
C ALA A 119 -9.98 15.20 18.27
N GLU A 120 -9.83 13.97 18.74
CA GLU A 120 -8.61 13.19 18.52
C GLU A 120 -8.40 12.84 17.05
N LEU A 121 -9.48 12.61 16.28
CA LEU A 121 -9.40 12.37 14.84
C LEU A 121 -8.77 13.55 14.09
N ASP A 122 -8.99 14.78 14.56
CA ASP A 122 -8.44 15.98 13.93
C ASP A 122 -6.94 16.12 14.20
N GLN A 123 -6.43 15.50 15.26
CA GLN A 123 -5.01 15.48 15.59
C GLN A 123 -4.24 14.43 14.80
N MET A 124 -4.91 13.43 14.24
CA MET A 124 -4.26 12.36 13.48
C MET A 124 -3.60 12.92 12.20
N GLY A 125 -2.32 12.61 12.03
CA GLY A 125 -1.51 13.04 10.88
C GLY A 125 -0.84 14.40 11.07
N LEU A 126 -1.00 15.06 12.23
CA LEU A 126 -0.24 16.28 12.56
C LEU A 126 1.22 15.96 12.92
N PRO A 127 2.13 16.95 12.87
CA PRO A 127 3.52 16.75 13.26
C PRO A 127 3.67 16.15 14.65
N GLY A 128 4.52 15.12 14.77
CA GLY A 128 4.74 14.39 16.03
C GLY A 128 3.80 13.22 16.26
N THR A 129 2.83 12.97 15.38
CA THR A 129 1.97 11.78 15.43
C THR A 129 2.52 10.65 14.57
N TYR A 130 2.15 9.43 14.90
CA TYR A 130 2.47 8.22 14.13
C TYR A 130 1.27 7.28 14.13
N HIS A 131 0.79 6.92 12.95
CA HIS A 131 -0.39 6.05 12.82
C HIS A 131 -0.14 4.97 11.77
N HIS A 132 0.02 3.74 12.23
CA HIS A 132 0.07 2.58 11.34
C HIS A 132 -1.35 2.16 10.95
N TYR A 133 -1.56 1.74 9.71
CA TYR A 133 -2.90 1.42 9.18
C TYR A 133 -3.34 -0.02 9.40
N GLY A 134 -2.43 -0.91 9.83
CA GLY A 134 -2.74 -2.28 10.20
C GLY A 134 -2.95 -3.27 9.05
N THR A 135 -3.17 -4.50 9.43
CA THR A 135 -3.27 -5.68 8.56
C THR A 135 -4.43 -5.58 7.57
N GLY A 136 -5.56 -5.03 8.00
CA GLY A 136 -6.74 -4.89 7.13
C GLY A 136 -6.46 -4.07 5.88
N TRP A 137 -5.81 -2.92 6.04
CA TRP A 137 -5.43 -2.06 4.92
C TRP A 137 -4.25 -2.61 4.13
N ALA A 138 -3.28 -3.28 4.77
CA ALA A 138 -2.21 -3.97 4.06
C ALA A 138 -2.79 -5.01 3.08
N ASN A 139 -3.77 -5.80 3.53
CA ASN A 139 -4.47 -6.76 2.68
C ASN A 139 -5.26 -6.09 1.53
N VAL A 140 -5.81 -4.90 1.74
CA VAL A 140 -6.43 -4.11 0.66
C VAL A 140 -5.38 -3.62 -0.33
N CYS A 141 -4.23 -3.14 0.14
CA CYS A 141 -3.16 -2.63 -0.70
C CYS A 141 -2.54 -3.70 -1.60
N CYS A 142 -2.45 -4.94 -1.14
CA CYS A 142 -1.95 -6.08 -1.92
C CYS A 142 -3.00 -6.75 -2.82
N THR A 143 -4.21 -6.20 -2.94
CA THR A 143 -5.26 -6.75 -3.83
C THR A 143 -4.76 -6.91 -5.27
N PRO A 144 -4.97 -8.07 -5.93
CA PRO A 144 -5.84 -9.19 -5.54
C PRO A 144 -5.13 -10.31 -4.78
N PHE A 145 -3.88 -10.17 -4.50
CA PHE A 145 -2.98 -11.20 -4.00
C PHE A 145 -3.27 -11.62 -2.55
N THR A 146 -2.75 -12.78 -2.19
CA THR A 146 -2.82 -13.32 -0.84
C THR A 146 -1.74 -12.68 0.03
N LEU A 147 -2.11 -12.27 1.23
CA LEU A 147 -1.22 -11.73 2.26
C LEU A 147 -0.48 -10.44 1.86
N TYR A 148 0.68 -10.17 2.44
CA TYR A 148 1.39 -8.89 2.40
C TYR A 148 2.85 -9.11 2.84
N LYS A 149 3.63 -8.06 3.03
CA LYS A 149 5.00 -8.09 3.54
C LYS A 149 5.18 -9.16 4.64
N HIS A 150 6.33 -9.79 4.71
CA HIS A 150 6.77 -10.92 5.53
C HIS A 150 6.38 -12.31 5.02
N TYR A 151 5.41 -12.41 4.13
CA TYR A 151 5.00 -13.68 3.56
C TYR A 151 5.61 -13.89 2.16
N ALA A 152 6.02 -15.11 1.87
CA ALA A 152 6.47 -15.53 0.54
C ALA A 152 5.31 -15.75 -0.47
N HIS A 153 4.12 -15.24 -0.15
CA HIS A 153 2.97 -15.22 -1.04
C HIS A 153 3.02 -14.00 -1.96
N GLU A 154 2.28 -14.03 -3.06
CA GLU A 154 2.27 -12.96 -4.05
C GLU A 154 2.01 -11.56 -3.44
N GLY A 155 1.18 -11.46 -2.41
CA GLY A 155 0.95 -10.18 -1.71
C GLY A 155 2.17 -9.64 -0.98
N GLY A 156 3.15 -10.49 -0.66
CA GLY A 156 4.40 -10.08 -0.01
C GLY A 156 5.53 -9.76 -0.98
N ILE A 157 5.57 -10.43 -2.14
CA ILE A 157 6.72 -10.40 -3.06
C ILE A 157 6.40 -9.80 -4.44
N SER A 158 5.14 -9.83 -4.89
CA SER A 158 4.75 -9.35 -6.20
C SER A 158 4.39 -7.86 -6.13
N THR A 159 5.35 -7.00 -6.46
CA THR A 159 5.19 -5.55 -6.47
C THR A 159 5.33 -4.99 -7.88
N PRO A 160 4.61 -3.90 -8.20
CA PRO A 160 4.75 -3.27 -9.51
C PRO A 160 6.10 -2.55 -9.63
N CYS A 161 6.69 -2.63 -10.82
CA CYS A 161 7.87 -1.87 -11.19
C CYS A 161 7.53 -0.96 -12.37
N ILE A 162 7.86 0.32 -12.27
CA ILE A 162 7.68 1.30 -13.35
C ILE A 162 9.06 1.70 -13.85
N ILE A 163 9.29 1.55 -15.16
CA ILE A 163 10.55 1.91 -15.79
C ILE A 163 10.32 2.98 -16.86
N GLN A 164 11.15 4.00 -16.83
CA GLN A 164 11.21 5.03 -17.86
C GLN A 164 12.67 5.30 -18.24
N TRP A 165 12.95 5.36 -19.55
CA TRP A 165 14.26 5.75 -20.06
C TRP A 165 14.10 6.45 -21.40
N GLY A 166 13.69 7.69 -21.38
CA GLY A 166 13.60 8.62 -22.49
C GLY A 166 13.32 7.99 -23.85
N LYS A 167 14.25 8.12 -24.77
CA LYS A 167 14.18 7.58 -26.15
C LYS A 167 14.64 6.12 -26.28
N GLN A 168 15.23 5.53 -25.24
CA GLN A 168 15.77 4.16 -25.28
C GLN A 168 14.66 3.11 -25.22
N ILE A 169 13.59 3.36 -24.47
CA ILE A 169 12.43 2.48 -24.42
C ILE A 169 11.49 2.83 -25.59
N LYS A 170 11.38 1.90 -26.54
CA LYS A 170 10.59 2.08 -27.76
C LYS A 170 9.08 1.89 -27.53
N HIS A 171 8.71 0.97 -26.65
CA HIS A 171 7.32 0.62 -26.34
C HIS A 171 6.82 1.37 -25.12
N LYS A 172 6.41 2.62 -25.32
CA LYS A 172 5.87 3.46 -24.23
C LYS A 172 4.47 3.02 -23.83
N GLY A 173 4.19 3.02 -22.53
CA GLY A 173 2.88 2.67 -21.98
C GLY A 173 2.53 1.18 -22.09
N SER A 174 3.50 0.31 -22.35
CA SER A 174 3.30 -1.14 -22.32
C SER A 174 3.28 -1.64 -20.88
N ILE A 175 2.54 -2.72 -20.65
CA ILE A 175 2.55 -3.47 -19.41
C ILE A 175 3.17 -4.84 -19.73
N ASP A 176 4.23 -5.17 -19.02
CA ASP A 176 4.87 -6.48 -19.08
C ASP A 176 4.59 -7.22 -17.77
N HIS A 177 4.30 -8.51 -17.88
CA HIS A 177 4.00 -9.39 -16.73
C HIS A 177 5.15 -10.33 -16.40
N GLN A 178 6.31 -10.12 -17.01
CA GLN A 178 7.51 -10.87 -16.68
C GLN A 178 8.08 -10.39 -15.33
N PRO A 179 8.60 -11.29 -14.48
CA PRO A 179 9.40 -10.90 -13.33
C PRO A 179 10.63 -10.11 -13.79
N ALA A 180 10.95 -9.04 -13.07
CA ALA A 180 12.16 -8.25 -13.32
C ALA A 180 13.34 -8.79 -12.51
#